data_e1aae9c14286c0a92c37d67606f5f43b
#
_entry.id   e1aae9c14286c0a92c37d67606f5f43b
#
_cell.length_a   1.000
_cell.length_b   1.000
_cell.length_c   1.000
_cell.angle_alpha   90.00
_cell.angle_beta   90.00
_cell.angle_gamma   90.00
#
_symmetry.space_group_name_H-M   'P 1'
#
loop_
_entity.id
_entity.type
_entity.pdbx_description
1 polymer ?
#
loop_
_entity_poly.entity_id
_entity_poly.type
_entity_poly.pdbx_seq_one_letter_code
_entity_poly.pdbx_strand_id
1 'polypeptide(L)'
;MNKKELTNIYRKYNLTEEDIFNDRRGFTIITLSGIHKIQLINKISVEYEVIVCSMDNVVLKGLSFLQDQDGEWIKQTETFGSANIKNCNHNFKTEIAEKRCLSRLIIRTIGFTNTHGEAELNHQP
;
A
#
# COMPACT_ATOMS: atom_id res chain seq x y z
N MET A 1 -10.03 10.87 -6.91
CA MET A 1 -11.07 9.89 -7.26
C MET A 1 -12.45 10.49 -6.99
N ASN A 2 -13.38 10.41 -7.92
CA ASN A 2 -14.71 10.97 -7.72
C ASN A 2 -15.64 9.98 -7.02
N LYS A 3 -16.84 10.43 -6.66
CA LYS A 3 -17.80 9.63 -5.90
C LYS A 3 -18.23 8.34 -6.61
N LYS A 4 -18.36 8.39 -7.94
CA LYS A 4 -18.73 7.23 -8.75
C LYS A 4 -17.61 6.17 -8.75
N GLU A 5 -16.38 6.61 -8.90
CA GLU A 5 -15.22 5.73 -8.86
C GLU A 5 -15.08 5.07 -7.50
N LEU A 6 -15.28 5.82 -6.41
CA LEU A 6 -15.26 5.26 -5.06
C LEU A 6 -16.32 4.19 -4.87
N THR A 7 -17.54 4.44 -5.36
CA THR A 7 -18.64 3.46 -5.27
C THR A 7 -18.28 2.16 -6.00
N ASN A 8 -17.68 2.26 -7.18
CA ASN A 8 -17.26 1.09 -7.93
C ASN A 8 -16.18 0.30 -7.21
N ILE A 9 -15.26 0.99 -6.56
CA ILE A 9 -14.20 0.36 -5.77
C ILE A 9 -14.75 -0.36 -4.55
N TYR A 10 -15.68 0.25 -3.83
CA TYR A 10 -16.36 -0.39 -2.70
C TYR A 10 -16.96 -1.73 -3.12
N ARG A 11 -17.65 -1.76 -4.25
CA ARG A 11 -18.28 -2.98 -4.76
C ARG A 11 -17.27 -4.02 -5.22
N LYS A 12 -16.28 -3.58 -5.99
CA LYS A 12 -15.30 -4.48 -6.60
C LYS A 12 -14.44 -5.20 -5.57
N TYR A 13 -14.04 -4.49 -4.51
CA TYR A 13 -13.11 -5.02 -3.51
C TYR A 13 -13.74 -5.29 -2.16
N ASN A 14 -15.06 -5.24 -2.08
CA ASN A 14 -15.79 -5.46 -0.83
C ASN A 14 -15.33 -4.54 0.30
N LEU A 15 -15.09 -3.28 -0.02
CA LEU A 15 -14.65 -2.27 0.94
C LEU A 15 -15.84 -1.62 1.61
N THR A 16 -15.63 -1.18 2.84
CA THR A 16 -16.61 -0.39 3.61
C THR A 16 -16.16 1.07 3.67
N GLU A 17 -17.02 1.94 4.20
CA GLU A 17 -16.69 3.35 4.41
C GLU A 17 -15.49 3.54 5.35
N GLU A 18 -15.20 2.54 6.17
CA GLU A 18 -14.05 2.58 7.08
C GLU A 18 -12.74 2.24 6.38
N ASP A 19 -12.79 1.62 5.20
CA ASP A 19 -11.60 1.17 4.48
C ASP A 19 -11.03 2.22 3.54
N ILE A 20 -11.85 3.18 3.07
CA ILE A 20 -11.44 4.13 2.04
C ILE A 20 -12.18 5.45 2.20
N PHE A 21 -11.47 6.56 2.07
CA PHE A 21 -12.06 7.90 2.18
C PHE A 21 -11.23 8.92 1.39
N ASN A 22 -11.84 10.08 1.10
CA ASN A 22 -11.12 11.22 0.52
C ASN A 22 -10.65 12.15 1.64
N ASP A 23 -9.41 12.59 1.60
CA ASP A 23 -8.92 13.57 2.53
C ASP A 23 -9.16 15.00 2.00
N ARG A 24 -8.86 16.01 2.84
CA ARG A 24 -9.09 17.42 2.50
C ARG A 24 -8.27 17.92 1.31
N ARG A 25 -7.16 17.27 1.01
CA ARG A 25 -6.26 17.65 -0.10
C ARG A 25 -6.71 17.07 -1.43
N GLY A 26 -7.80 16.29 -1.44
CA GLY A 26 -8.32 15.66 -2.64
C GLY A 26 -7.71 14.30 -2.96
N PHE A 27 -6.88 13.76 -2.07
CA PHE A 27 -6.35 12.40 -2.23
C PHE A 27 -7.36 11.37 -1.74
N THR A 28 -7.35 10.22 -2.35
CA THR A 28 -8.04 9.05 -1.82
C THR A 28 -7.09 8.31 -0.89
N ILE A 29 -7.57 7.97 0.30
CA ILE A 29 -6.81 7.25 1.32
C ILE A 29 -7.43 5.88 1.52
N ILE A 30 -6.59 4.84 1.48
CA ILE A 30 -7.01 3.47 1.75
C ILE A 30 -6.34 3.02 3.04
N THR A 31 -7.13 2.50 3.98
CA THR A 31 -6.60 1.98 5.24
C THR A 31 -5.83 0.67 4.99
N LEU A 32 -5.04 0.24 5.96
CA LEU A 32 -4.32 -1.04 5.84
C LEU A 32 -5.30 -2.20 5.67
N SER A 33 -6.43 -2.17 6.35
CA SER A 33 -7.50 -3.16 6.17
C SER A 33 -7.99 -3.19 4.73
N GLY A 34 -8.21 -2.01 4.12
CA GLY A 34 -8.59 -1.90 2.71
C GLY A 34 -7.51 -2.45 1.77
N ILE A 35 -6.25 -2.15 2.05
CA ILE A 35 -5.12 -2.68 1.28
C ILE A 35 -5.10 -4.20 1.30
N HIS A 36 -5.30 -4.80 2.48
CA HIS A 36 -5.31 -6.27 2.60
C HIS A 36 -6.48 -6.91 1.86
N LYS A 37 -7.66 -6.27 1.88
CA LYS A 37 -8.82 -6.75 1.13
C LYS A 37 -8.56 -6.75 -0.38
N ILE A 38 -7.99 -5.67 -0.89
CA ILE A 38 -7.64 -5.55 -2.30
C ILE A 38 -6.60 -6.59 -2.70
N GLN A 39 -5.57 -6.76 -1.88
CA GLN A 39 -4.53 -7.76 -2.10
C GLN A 39 -5.12 -9.16 -2.20
N LEU A 40 -5.99 -9.52 -1.26
CA LEU A 40 -6.59 -10.85 -1.18
C LEU A 40 -7.48 -11.15 -2.38
N ILE A 41 -8.34 -10.21 -2.76
CA ILE A 41 -9.26 -10.39 -3.89
C ILE A 41 -8.49 -10.55 -5.20
N ASN A 42 -7.44 -9.77 -5.40
CA ASN A 42 -6.62 -9.83 -6.62
C ASN A 42 -5.54 -10.89 -6.57
N LYS A 43 -5.37 -11.58 -5.45
CA LYS A 43 -4.35 -12.61 -5.25
C LYS A 43 -2.94 -12.10 -5.58
N ILE A 44 -2.63 -10.91 -5.09
CA ILE A 44 -1.34 -10.28 -5.32
C ILE A 44 -0.31 -10.86 -4.33
N SER A 45 0.74 -11.46 -4.86
CA SER A 45 1.87 -11.90 -4.05
C SER A 45 2.88 -10.78 -3.93
N VAL A 46 3.50 -10.64 -2.77
CA VAL A 46 4.47 -9.58 -2.48
C VAL A 46 5.73 -10.19 -1.89
N GLU A 47 6.86 -9.70 -2.37
CA GLU A 47 8.18 -10.04 -1.81
C GLU A 47 8.89 -8.76 -1.42
N TYR A 48 9.73 -8.84 -0.39
CA TYR A 48 10.51 -7.70 0.08
C TYR A 48 12.00 -8.02 0.04
N GLU A 49 12.78 -7.00 -0.33
CA GLU A 49 14.23 -7.01 -0.20
C GLU A 49 14.64 -5.94 0.80
N VAL A 50 15.47 -6.29 1.76
CA VAL A 50 15.97 -5.34 2.75
C VAL A 50 17.13 -4.58 2.14
N ILE A 51 16.96 -3.27 1.95
CA ILE A 51 18.02 -2.40 1.43
C ILE A 51 18.86 -1.84 2.57
N VAL A 52 18.18 -1.31 3.60
CA VAL A 52 18.82 -0.82 4.82
C VAL A 52 17.95 -1.27 6.00
N CYS A 53 18.59 -1.74 7.05
CA CYS A 53 17.86 -2.08 8.27
C CYS A 53 18.71 -1.75 9.49
N SER A 54 18.39 -0.64 10.14
CA SER A 54 19.00 -0.23 11.40
C SER A 54 17.90 0.28 12.33
N MET A 55 18.26 0.61 13.57
CA MET A 55 17.27 1.12 14.51
C MET A 55 16.60 2.42 14.04
N ASP A 56 17.33 3.25 13.29
CA ASP A 56 16.88 4.59 12.93
C ASP A 56 16.51 4.74 11.45
N ASN A 57 16.78 3.73 10.65
CA ASN A 57 16.55 3.83 9.21
C ASN A 57 16.29 2.45 8.61
N VAL A 58 15.11 2.28 8.04
CA VAL A 58 14.72 1.05 7.35
C VAL A 58 14.24 1.41 5.95
N VAL A 59 14.79 0.76 4.95
CA VAL A 59 14.36 0.88 3.56
C VAL A 59 14.12 -0.53 3.03
N LEU A 60 12.90 -0.77 2.58
CA LEU A 60 12.51 -2.03 1.96
C LEU A 60 12.15 -1.79 0.51
N LYS A 61 12.62 -2.65 -0.36
CA LYS A 61 12.17 -2.72 -1.75
C LYS A 61 11.12 -3.81 -1.83
N GLY A 62 9.96 -3.50 -2.36
CA GLY A 62 8.89 -4.47 -2.53
C GLY A 62 8.66 -4.78 -4.00
N LEU A 63 8.28 -6.02 -4.28
CA LEU A 63 7.95 -6.50 -5.61
C LEU A 63 6.57 -7.15 -5.55
N SER A 64 5.73 -6.86 -6.53
CA SER A 64 4.40 -7.49 -6.61
C SER A 64 4.30 -8.40 -7.82
N PHE A 65 3.51 -9.46 -7.67
CA PHE A 65 3.34 -10.51 -8.68
C PHE A 65 1.88 -10.90 -8.79
N LEU A 66 1.47 -11.22 -10.01
CA LEU A 66 0.18 -11.84 -10.31
C LEU A 66 0.42 -13.13 -11.07
N GLN A 67 -0.45 -14.12 -10.88
CA GLN A 67 -0.39 -15.34 -11.67
C GLN A 67 -1.06 -15.13 -13.03
N ASP A 68 -0.43 -15.67 -14.07
CA ASP A 68 -1.06 -15.75 -15.39
C ASP A 68 -1.97 -16.97 -15.48
N GLN A 69 -2.49 -17.25 -16.67
CA GLN A 69 -3.41 -18.37 -16.91
C GLN A 69 -2.76 -19.73 -16.68
N ASP A 70 -1.43 -19.82 -16.82
CA ASP A 70 -0.68 -21.06 -16.66
C ASP A 70 -0.16 -21.24 -15.22
N GLY A 71 -0.51 -20.34 -14.31
CA GLY A 71 -0.08 -20.39 -12.92
C GLY A 71 1.30 -19.79 -12.66
N GLU A 72 1.92 -19.19 -13.67
CA GLU A 72 3.23 -18.55 -13.50
C GLU A 72 3.08 -17.18 -12.84
N TRP A 73 3.98 -16.91 -11.90
CA TRP A 73 4.00 -15.61 -11.21
C TRP A 73 4.74 -14.59 -12.07
N ILE A 74 4.03 -13.54 -12.47
CA ILE A 74 4.55 -12.49 -13.33
C ILE A 74 4.70 -11.21 -12.51
N LYS A 75 5.92 -10.67 -12.50
CA LYS A 75 6.20 -9.39 -11.80
C LYS A 75 5.38 -8.26 -12.40
N GLN A 76 4.73 -7.49 -11.55
CA GLN A 76 3.91 -6.35 -11.95
C GLN A 76 4.62 -5.03 -11.74
N THR A 77 5.11 -4.79 -10.53
CA THR A 77 5.80 -3.54 -10.20
C THR A 77 6.75 -3.74 -9.04
N GLU A 78 7.57 -2.74 -8.82
CA GLU A 78 8.42 -2.66 -7.63
C GLU A 78 8.41 -1.24 -7.10
N THR A 79 8.56 -1.08 -5.81
CA THR A 79 8.62 0.21 -5.16
C THR A 79 9.34 0.09 -3.83
N PHE A 80 9.45 1.21 -3.12
CA PHE A 80 10.15 1.26 -1.84
C PHE A 80 9.21 1.75 -0.74
N GLY A 81 9.47 1.27 0.47
CA GLY A 81 8.89 1.83 1.68
C GLY A 81 10.02 2.13 2.64
N SER A 82 9.95 3.25 3.32
CA SER A 82 10.99 3.65 4.26
C SER A 82 10.40 4.22 5.54
N ALA A 83 11.15 4.04 6.62
CA ALA A 83 10.86 4.65 7.91
C ALA A 83 12.18 5.06 8.54
N ASN A 84 12.31 6.34 8.88
CA ASN A 84 13.51 6.90 9.51
C ASN A 84 13.11 7.97 10.51
N ILE A 85 14.07 8.56 11.18
CA ILE A 85 13.80 9.56 12.21
C ILE A 85 13.12 10.83 11.69
N LYS A 86 13.19 11.09 10.38
CA LYS A 86 12.57 12.27 9.76
C LYS A 86 11.13 12.03 9.34
N ASN A 87 10.78 10.79 8.99
CA ASN A 87 9.46 10.48 8.45
C ASN A 87 8.63 9.53 9.31
N CYS A 88 9.12 9.17 10.49
CA CYS A 88 8.44 8.22 11.35
C CYS A 88 8.82 8.45 12.82
N ASN A 89 7.82 8.75 13.64
CA ASN A 89 8.02 8.95 15.09
C ASN A 89 7.93 7.67 15.90
N HIS A 90 7.57 6.56 15.26
CA HIS A 90 7.40 5.27 15.93
C HIS A 90 8.72 4.54 16.08
N ASN A 91 8.84 3.78 17.19
CA ASN A 91 10.02 2.96 17.42
C ASN A 91 10.06 1.70 16.55
N PHE A 92 8.94 1.33 15.94
CA PHE A 92 8.80 0.12 15.14
C PHE A 92 8.98 0.43 13.66
N LYS A 93 10.18 0.88 13.30
CA LYS A 93 10.45 1.37 11.93
C LYS A 93 10.34 0.30 10.87
N THR A 94 10.72 -0.94 11.18
CA THR A 94 10.63 -2.05 10.23
C THR A 94 9.17 -2.31 9.84
N GLU A 95 8.29 -2.37 10.83
CA GLU A 95 6.86 -2.62 10.60
C GLU A 95 6.20 -1.48 9.83
N ILE A 96 6.59 -0.24 10.12
CA ILE A 96 6.08 0.94 9.41
C ILE A 96 6.58 0.95 7.96
N ALA A 97 7.86 0.67 7.73
CA ALA A 97 8.42 0.59 6.38
C ALA A 97 7.71 -0.49 5.55
N GLU A 98 7.43 -1.65 6.15
CA GLU A 98 6.71 -2.74 5.49
C GLU A 98 5.30 -2.32 5.10
N LYS A 99 4.55 -1.70 6.02
CA LYS A 99 3.18 -1.22 5.75
C LYS A 99 3.16 -0.19 4.63
N ARG A 100 4.11 0.74 4.63
CA ARG A 100 4.23 1.76 3.59
C ARG A 100 4.56 1.14 2.23
N CYS A 101 5.48 0.19 2.22
CA CYS A 101 5.86 -0.52 1.01
C CYS A 101 4.69 -1.31 0.44
N LEU A 102 4.00 -2.09 1.28
CA LEU A 102 2.84 -2.88 0.87
C LEU A 102 1.74 -1.99 0.28
N SER A 103 1.39 -0.92 0.98
CA SER A 103 0.33 -0.01 0.53
C SER A 103 0.63 0.53 -0.87
N ARG A 104 1.84 1.00 -1.07
CA ARG A 104 2.25 1.55 -2.37
C ARG A 104 2.27 0.49 -3.46
N LEU A 105 2.75 -0.71 -3.15
CA LEU A 105 2.77 -1.83 -4.09
C LEU A 105 1.36 -2.19 -4.57
N ILE A 106 0.43 -2.35 -3.64
CA ILE A 106 -0.93 -2.74 -3.96
C ILE A 106 -1.61 -1.66 -4.80
N ILE A 107 -1.50 -0.39 -4.38
CA ILE A 107 -2.10 0.73 -5.11
C ILE A 107 -1.55 0.82 -6.54
N ARG A 108 -0.24 0.67 -6.71
CA ARG A 108 0.37 0.70 -8.04
C ARG A 108 0.00 -0.50 -8.89
N THR A 109 -0.09 -1.68 -8.30
CA THR A 109 -0.42 -2.91 -9.02
C THR A 109 -1.82 -2.84 -9.62
N ILE A 110 -2.78 -2.28 -8.89
CA ILE A 110 -4.15 -2.14 -9.38
C ILE A 110 -4.38 -0.85 -10.18
N GLY A 111 -3.40 0.05 -10.22
CA GLY A 111 -3.44 1.22 -11.08
C GLY A 111 -4.31 2.39 -10.58
N PHE A 112 -4.53 2.51 -9.28
CA PHE A 112 -5.25 3.65 -8.73
C PHE A 112 -4.42 4.92 -8.85
N THR A 113 -5.07 6.02 -9.22
CA THR A 113 -4.45 7.33 -9.34
C THR A 113 -4.83 8.21 -8.15
N ASN A 114 -3.93 9.13 -7.79
CA ASN A 114 -4.18 10.12 -6.73
C ASN A 114 -4.62 9.46 -5.42
N THR A 115 -4.02 8.31 -5.10
CA THR A 115 -4.42 7.45 -3.99
C THR A 115 -3.20 7.09 -3.17
N HIS A 116 -3.36 7.07 -1.85
CA HIS A 116 -2.31 6.70 -0.91
C HIS A 116 -2.85 5.72 0.11
N GLY A 117 -2.00 4.82 0.57
CA GLY A 117 -2.31 4.03 1.76
C GLY A 117 -2.18 4.91 3.00
N GLU A 118 -2.98 4.64 4.02
CA GLU A 118 -2.91 5.39 5.28
C GLU A 118 -1.50 5.35 5.88
N ALA A 119 -0.83 4.20 5.79
CA ALA A 119 0.51 4.02 6.34
C ALA A 119 1.58 4.85 5.61
N GLU A 120 1.32 5.28 4.37
CA GLU A 120 2.25 6.11 3.61
C GLU A 120 2.25 7.56 4.08
N LEU A 121 1.23 7.97 4.80
CA LEU A 121 1.12 9.34 5.29
C LEU A 121 2.02 9.54 6.50
N ASN A 122 2.64 10.71 6.58
CA ASN A 122 3.43 11.08 7.73
C ASN A 122 2.50 11.65 8.80
N HIS A 123 2.16 10.83 9.78
CA HIS A 123 1.32 11.24 10.90
C HIS A 123 2.20 11.90 11.97
N GLN A 124 2.38 13.19 11.86
CA GLN A 124 3.01 13.98 12.91
C GLN A 124 1.97 14.23 14.01
N PRO A 125 2.31 13.96 15.25
CA PRO A 125 1.43 14.28 16.38
C PRO A 125 1.22 15.78 16.49
#